data_2c7edc047814752dd35b6a1584bccd13
#
_entry.id   2c7edc047814752dd35b6a1584bccd13
#
_cell.length_a   1.000
_cell.length_b   1.000
_cell.length_c   1.000
_cell.angle_alpha   90.00
_cell.angle_beta   90.00
_cell.angle_gamma   90.00
#
_symmetry.space_group_name_H-M   'P 1'
#
loop_
_entity.id
_entity.type
_entity.pdbx_description
1 polymer ?
#
loop_
_entity_poly.entity_id
_entity_poly.type
_entity_poly.pdbx_seq_one_letter_code
_entity_poly.pdbx_strand_id
1 'polypeptide(L)'
;MPYPTTSRFMTRRSFCALSAVALASLGLPARALADEASASAAALPGPIVIVHTNDVHCAVDENLGYAKLADYANAMRATYGSQNVALVDAGDAVQGKAMGTLSNGEYLIDIMNECAYDFAIPGNHEFDFGMAQFNTLVALSKAPYLSCNFTDLRTGNLMFKPYATRDFATSDGTKRVAFLGICTPESLTKSSPAHFQDESGASIYGFREDEDGTALYQAVQQAVDQARAVDHADYVVALAHLGRRGVTERWSSTSVVANTSGIDVVIDGHSHEEYADLVANKNGESVLVTQTGTQLVSIGQVVIDPSANTISATTPHCTATLVKTWDGIDAATAAFVAGKRAELAKITDQVIGRSDVRLVALEDDNYTWAVRAHETNLGNFVADAYLALAWHGGVMADVAFINGGGIRANIEPGDVTFGNLIDVQPFNNQLCYVNTLGQNILDALEAGVMNLPNPSGGLQHVAGLSYTVRTDIPSSVQMPGGHFGGVSGEYRVRDVMVNGEPLDVGKRYKLVSHTYLLMDGGDGLNMFMNDEAVLLDLDNKALIEYIQYDLKGVIGSEYANLEGQGRMAVKDGPDPQPQPEPTPLPAPAATPSNPKPLASTGDPLGAAVVGAVAIAAAAGAVAASAQR
;
A
#
# COMPACT_ATOMS: atom_id res chain seq x y z
N MET A 1 4.37 -20.10 20.59
CA MET A 1 3.28 -21.04 20.28
C MET A 1 2.22 -20.23 19.60
N PRO A 2 1.75 -20.55 18.40
CA PRO A 2 0.72 -19.75 17.74
C PRO A 2 -0.62 -19.99 18.44
N TYR A 3 -1.29 -18.89 18.79
CA TYR A 3 -2.67 -18.92 19.30
C TYR A 3 -3.63 -19.17 18.14
N PRO A 4 -4.72 -19.87 18.35
CA PRO A 4 -5.69 -20.15 17.28
C PRO A 4 -6.46 -18.90 16.93
N THR A 5 -6.32 -18.43 15.69
CA THR A 5 -7.23 -17.49 15.06
C THR A 5 -8.57 -18.17 14.88
N THR A 6 -9.54 -17.92 15.74
CA THR A 6 -10.91 -18.33 15.50
C THR A 6 -11.59 -17.31 14.59
N SER A 7 -11.48 -17.48 13.28
CA SER A 7 -12.39 -16.84 12.34
C SER A 7 -13.79 -17.43 12.55
N ARG A 8 -14.65 -16.73 13.30
CA ARG A 8 -16.07 -17.06 13.35
C ARG A 8 -16.79 -16.26 12.27
N PHE A 9 -17.23 -16.95 11.25
CA PHE A 9 -18.18 -16.42 10.28
C PHE A 9 -19.50 -16.15 10.98
N MET A 10 -19.88 -14.87 11.12
CA MET A 10 -21.22 -14.48 11.57
C MET A 10 -22.07 -14.11 10.35
N THR A 11 -23.13 -14.86 10.12
CA THR A 11 -24.16 -14.49 9.15
C THR A 11 -25.35 -13.85 9.89
N ARG A 12 -26.10 -12.97 9.23
CA ARG A 12 -27.32 -12.32 9.76
C ARG A 12 -28.31 -13.31 10.39
N ARG A 13 -28.38 -14.56 9.91
CA ARG A 13 -29.25 -15.62 10.46
C ARG A 13 -28.79 -16.13 11.84
N SER A 14 -27.49 -16.16 12.11
CA SER A 14 -26.97 -16.56 13.43
C SER A 14 -27.16 -15.46 14.47
N PHE A 15 -27.21 -14.20 14.05
CA PHE A 15 -27.37 -13.03 14.91
C PHE A 15 -28.83 -12.83 15.34
N CYS A 16 -29.81 -13.04 14.43
CA CYS A 16 -31.23 -12.95 14.74
C CYS A 16 -31.78 -14.10 15.65
N ALA A 17 -31.08 -15.24 15.72
CA ALA A 17 -31.52 -16.37 16.53
C ALA A 17 -31.28 -16.18 18.04
N LEU A 18 -30.38 -15.28 18.45
CA LEU A 18 -30.14 -14.98 19.87
C LEU A 18 -31.10 -13.91 20.44
N SER A 19 -31.69 -13.06 19.57
CA SER A 19 -32.64 -12.00 19.98
C SER A 19 -34.09 -12.46 20.07
N ALA A 20 -34.44 -13.66 19.59
CA ALA A 20 -35.82 -14.15 19.53
C ALA A 20 -36.33 -14.90 20.80
N VAL A 21 -35.49 -15.11 21.81
CA VAL A 21 -35.85 -15.89 23.01
C VAL A 21 -36.40 -15.03 24.16
N ALA A 22 -36.35 -13.71 24.07
CA ALA A 22 -36.82 -12.80 25.16
C ALA A 22 -38.23 -12.20 24.98
N LEU A 23 -38.99 -12.52 23.94
CA LEU A 23 -40.29 -11.85 23.62
C LEU A 23 -41.49 -12.80 23.54
N ALA A 24 -41.45 -13.98 24.13
CA ALA A 24 -42.54 -14.96 24.07
C ALA A 24 -43.33 -15.15 25.38
N SER A 25 -43.52 -14.11 26.19
CA SER A 25 -44.43 -14.21 27.33
C SER A 25 -45.09 -12.87 27.68
N LEU A 26 -46.01 -12.39 26.88
CA LEU A 26 -47.13 -11.51 27.30
C LEU A 26 -48.03 -11.29 26.07
N GLY A 27 -49.15 -12.01 26.03
CA GLY A 27 -50.18 -11.86 25.00
C GLY A 27 -50.92 -10.55 25.15
N LEU A 28 -50.64 -9.58 24.28
CA LEU A 28 -51.46 -8.39 24.06
C LEU A 28 -51.53 -8.10 22.54
N PRO A 29 -52.67 -7.57 22.03
CA PRO A 29 -52.93 -7.45 20.59
C PRO A 29 -52.07 -6.37 19.93
N ALA A 30 -51.48 -6.72 18.80
CA ALA A 30 -50.48 -5.98 18.02
C ALA A 30 -51.00 -4.72 17.29
N ARG A 31 -51.84 -3.90 17.87
CA ARG A 31 -52.40 -2.73 17.19
C ARG A 31 -52.45 -1.42 17.99
N ALA A 32 -51.79 -1.35 19.14
CA ALA A 32 -51.80 -0.15 20.00
C ALA A 32 -50.38 0.37 20.38
N LEU A 33 -49.32 -0.01 19.68
CA LEU A 33 -47.93 0.41 20.00
C LEU A 33 -47.22 1.16 18.86
N ALA A 34 -47.97 1.76 17.93
CA ALA A 34 -47.34 2.49 16.82
C ALA A 34 -47.19 4.01 17.08
N ASP A 35 -47.74 4.58 18.15
CA ASP A 35 -47.75 6.05 18.36
C ASP A 35 -47.03 6.57 19.62
N GLU A 36 -46.29 5.74 20.38
CA GLU A 36 -45.48 6.22 21.51
C GLU A 36 -44.01 5.80 21.49
N ALA A 37 -43.44 5.55 20.33
CA ALA A 37 -42.02 5.18 20.18
C ALA A 37 -41.07 6.39 19.97
N SER A 38 -41.31 7.50 20.65
CA SER A 38 -40.33 8.58 20.79
C SER A 38 -39.86 8.81 22.23
N ALA A 39 -40.04 7.83 23.10
CA ALA A 39 -39.30 7.78 24.36
C ALA A 39 -37.95 7.09 24.09
N SER A 40 -36.86 7.84 24.18
CA SER A 40 -35.47 7.34 24.21
C SER A 40 -35.45 6.06 25.07
N ALA A 41 -35.38 4.89 24.44
CA ALA A 41 -35.07 3.67 25.14
C ALA A 41 -33.69 3.90 25.80
N ALA A 42 -33.67 3.94 27.13
CA ALA A 42 -32.43 3.99 27.87
C ALA A 42 -31.62 2.79 27.40
N ALA A 43 -30.49 3.06 26.73
CA ALA A 43 -29.66 2.01 26.20
C ALA A 43 -29.21 1.09 27.33
N LEU A 44 -29.24 -0.20 27.06
CA LEU A 44 -28.77 -1.19 28.02
C LEU A 44 -27.26 -0.97 28.22
N PRO A 45 -26.79 -0.92 29.47
CA PRO A 45 -25.36 -0.86 29.74
C PRO A 45 -24.67 -2.07 29.11
N GLY A 46 -23.65 -1.86 28.31
CA GLY A 46 -22.96 -2.91 27.56
C GLY A 46 -21.47 -2.62 27.39
N PRO A 47 -20.75 -3.41 26.62
CA PRO A 47 -19.37 -3.11 26.27
C PRO A 47 -19.30 -1.86 25.39
N ILE A 48 -18.11 -1.26 25.31
CA ILE A 48 -17.77 -0.22 24.33
C ILE A 48 -17.37 -0.92 23.03
N VAL A 49 -17.97 -0.52 21.93
CA VAL A 49 -17.67 -1.06 20.60
C VAL A 49 -17.12 0.06 19.73
N ILE A 50 -15.93 -0.16 19.16
CA ILE A 50 -15.31 0.77 18.21
C ILE A 50 -15.21 0.07 16.87
N VAL A 51 -15.95 0.56 15.89
CA VAL A 51 -15.84 0.16 14.48
C VAL A 51 -14.81 1.07 13.85
N HIS A 52 -13.88 0.52 13.08
CA HIS A 52 -12.80 1.32 12.51
C HIS A 52 -12.44 0.94 11.08
N THR A 53 -11.90 1.94 10.39
CA THR A 53 -11.31 1.85 9.05
C THR A 53 -9.93 2.49 9.05
N ASN A 54 -9.13 2.15 8.07
CA ASN A 54 -7.87 2.78 7.70
C ASN A 54 -7.58 2.53 6.23
N ASP A 55 -6.78 3.39 5.58
CA ASP A 55 -6.28 3.21 4.22
C ASP A 55 -7.38 2.85 3.20
N VAL A 56 -8.52 3.54 3.29
CA VAL A 56 -9.66 3.25 2.40
C VAL A 56 -9.35 3.65 0.96
N HIS A 57 -8.53 4.67 0.74
CA HIS A 57 -8.03 5.05 -0.59
C HIS A 57 -9.13 5.13 -1.65
N CYS A 58 -10.24 5.80 -1.32
CA CYS A 58 -11.39 6.00 -2.22
C CYS A 58 -12.08 4.73 -2.72
N ALA A 59 -11.89 3.57 -2.07
CA ALA A 59 -12.62 2.34 -2.38
C ALA A 59 -14.06 2.41 -1.85
N VAL A 60 -14.92 3.14 -2.57
CA VAL A 60 -16.26 3.52 -2.08
C VAL A 60 -17.30 2.41 -2.17
N ASP A 61 -17.20 1.52 -3.15
CA ASP A 61 -18.10 0.38 -3.41
C ASP A 61 -17.36 -0.91 -3.78
N GLU A 62 -16.05 -0.90 -3.80
CA GLU A 62 -15.20 -2.08 -3.93
C GLU A 62 -15.08 -2.81 -2.57
N ASN A 63 -14.78 -4.12 -2.61
CA ASN A 63 -14.68 -4.97 -1.43
C ASN A 63 -15.95 -4.88 -0.55
N LEU A 64 -15.81 -4.45 0.70
CA LEU A 64 -16.98 -4.20 1.55
C LEU A 64 -17.66 -2.87 1.19
N GLY A 65 -16.91 -1.84 0.86
CA GLY A 65 -17.42 -0.52 0.52
C GLY A 65 -18.14 0.19 1.66
N TYR A 66 -18.43 1.49 1.48
CA TYR A 66 -19.03 2.31 2.54
C TYR A 66 -20.50 1.93 2.87
N ALA A 67 -21.25 1.41 1.90
CA ALA A 67 -22.66 1.02 2.15
C ALA A 67 -22.77 -0.19 3.10
N LYS A 68 -21.82 -1.14 3.02
CA LYS A 68 -21.75 -2.27 3.97
C LYS A 68 -21.16 -1.84 5.30
N LEU A 69 -20.18 -0.95 5.30
CA LEU A 69 -19.63 -0.35 6.52
C LEU A 69 -20.73 0.37 7.32
N ALA A 70 -21.54 1.21 6.65
CA ALA A 70 -22.62 1.94 7.28
C ALA A 70 -23.68 0.99 7.87
N ASP A 71 -24.09 -0.05 7.12
CA ASP A 71 -25.03 -1.07 7.63
C ASP A 71 -24.43 -1.83 8.83
N TYR A 72 -23.14 -2.20 8.76
CA TYR A 72 -22.44 -2.84 9.87
C TYR A 72 -22.42 -1.96 11.12
N ALA A 73 -22.00 -0.70 11.00
CA ALA A 73 -21.98 0.23 12.11
C ALA A 73 -23.39 0.46 12.70
N ASN A 74 -24.42 0.55 11.85
CA ASN A 74 -25.82 0.67 12.27
C ASN A 74 -26.31 -0.60 12.97
N ALA A 75 -25.91 -1.79 12.54
CA ALA A 75 -26.21 -3.05 13.22
C ALA A 75 -25.54 -3.11 14.60
N MET A 76 -24.31 -2.62 14.75
CA MET A 76 -23.66 -2.50 16.04
C MET A 76 -24.37 -1.49 16.94
N ARG A 77 -24.74 -0.31 16.42
CA ARG A 77 -25.52 0.70 17.14
C ARG A 77 -26.89 0.17 17.60
N ALA A 78 -27.55 -0.64 16.78
CA ALA A 78 -28.81 -1.30 17.13
C ALA A 78 -28.64 -2.37 18.22
N THR A 79 -27.50 -3.06 18.25
CA THR A 79 -27.21 -4.14 19.19
C THR A 79 -26.77 -3.64 20.56
N TYR A 80 -25.85 -2.68 20.58
CA TYR A 80 -25.17 -2.23 21.80
C TYR A 80 -25.64 -0.86 22.29
N GLY A 81 -26.52 -0.19 21.51
CA GLY A 81 -26.93 1.19 21.75
C GLY A 81 -26.01 2.19 21.05
N SER A 82 -26.59 3.22 20.43
CA SER A 82 -25.83 4.21 19.64
C SER A 82 -24.76 4.95 20.44
N GLN A 83 -24.99 5.17 21.74
CA GLN A 83 -24.03 5.82 22.63
C GLN A 83 -22.84 4.93 22.99
N ASN A 84 -22.96 3.59 22.83
CA ASN A 84 -21.89 2.63 23.14
C ASN A 84 -21.08 2.21 21.92
N VAL A 85 -21.36 2.77 20.74
CA VAL A 85 -20.64 2.49 19.49
C VAL A 85 -19.99 3.77 18.96
N ALA A 86 -18.71 3.70 18.64
CA ALA A 86 -17.98 4.72 17.88
C ALA A 86 -17.57 4.16 16.52
N LEU A 87 -17.60 5.00 15.48
CA LEU A 87 -17.03 4.73 14.16
C LEU A 87 -15.87 5.70 13.94
N VAL A 88 -14.67 5.18 13.68
CA VAL A 88 -13.45 5.98 13.60
C VAL A 88 -12.61 5.63 12.38
N ASP A 89 -11.81 6.60 11.90
CA ASP A 89 -10.91 6.42 10.78
C ASP A 89 -9.46 6.69 11.20
N ALA A 90 -8.55 5.83 10.75
CA ALA A 90 -7.12 5.93 11.02
C ALA A 90 -6.30 6.43 9.81
N GLY A 91 -6.92 7.27 8.95
CA GLY A 91 -6.26 8.02 7.87
C GLY A 91 -6.20 7.31 6.52
N ASP A 92 -5.74 8.05 5.51
CA ASP A 92 -5.63 7.66 4.11
C ASP A 92 -6.99 7.29 3.46
N ALA A 93 -8.00 8.14 3.68
CA ALA A 93 -9.34 7.92 3.13
C ALA A 93 -9.54 8.60 1.76
N VAL A 94 -8.99 9.82 1.55
CA VAL A 94 -9.49 10.77 0.53
C VAL A 94 -8.82 10.68 -0.83
N GLN A 95 -7.72 9.95 -0.95
CA GLN A 95 -6.90 9.85 -2.15
C GLN A 95 -6.69 8.38 -2.55
N GLY A 96 -6.60 8.07 -3.84
CA GLY A 96 -6.28 6.73 -4.33
C GLY A 96 -7.05 6.25 -5.57
N LYS A 97 -8.14 6.92 -5.96
CA LYS A 97 -8.95 6.59 -7.14
C LYS A 97 -9.56 7.84 -7.78
N ALA A 98 -10.13 7.67 -8.98
CA ALA A 98 -10.71 8.75 -9.77
C ALA A 98 -11.70 9.63 -8.98
N MET A 99 -12.49 9.06 -8.08
CA MET A 99 -13.43 9.83 -7.27
C MET A 99 -12.71 10.83 -6.36
N GLY A 100 -11.65 10.42 -5.68
CA GLY A 100 -10.82 11.29 -4.85
C GLY A 100 -10.11 12.35 -5.70
N THR A 101 -9.40 11.92 -6.74
CA THR A 101 -8.62 12.81 -7.61
C THR A 101 -9.48 13.89 -8.26
N LEU A 102 -10.61 13.53 -8.86
CA LEU A 102 -11.49 14.48 -9.58
C LEU A 102 -12.29 15.40 -8.64
N SER A 103 -12.48 15.03 -7.38
CA SER A 103 -13.15 15.85 -6.37
C SER A 103 -12.19 16.52 -5.38
N ASN A 104 -10.87 16.35 -5.57
CA ASN A 104 -9.85 16.75 -4.58
C ASN A 104 -10.18 16.28 -3.16
N GLY A 105 -10.72 15.04 -3.04
CA GLY A 105 -11.09 14.40 -1.77
C GLY A 105 -12.47 14.77 -1.21
N GLU A 106 -13.15 15.81 -1.72
CA GLU A 106 -14.39 16.31 -1.13
C GLU A 106 -15.51 15.26 -1.10
N TYR A 107 -15.65 14.45 -2.18
CA TYR A 107 -16.68 13.42 -2.23
C TYR A 107 -16.49 12.32 -1.18
N LEU A 108 -15.24 12.04 -0.80
CA LEU A 108 -14.94 11.08 0.26
C LEU A 108 -15.35 11.61 1.64
N ILE A 109 -15.06 12.89 1.92
CA ILE A 109 -15.52 13.54 3.16
C ILE A 109 -17.04 13.54 3.23
N ASP A 110 -17.74 13.83 2.11
CA ASP A 110 -19.20 13.75 2.07
C ASP A 110 -19.72 12.34 2.40
N ILE A 111 -19.10 11.28 1.84
CA ILE A 111 -19.46 9.88 2.10
C ILE A 111 -19.17 9.50 3.56
N MET A 112 -18.02 9.90 4.11
CA MET A 112 -17.69 9.69 5.52
C MET A 112 -18.68 10.41 6.45
N ASN A 113 -19.14 11.61 6.08
CA ASN A 113 -20.17 12.35 6.79
C ASN A 113 -21.54 11.63 6.77
N GLU A 114 -21.88 10.94 5.66
CA GLU A 114 -23.09 10.12 5.54
C GLU A 114 -23.00 8.87 6.43
N CYS A 115 -21.84 8.26 6.55
CA CYS A 115 -21.58 7.11 7.43
C CYS A 115 -21.53 7.50 8.93
N ALA A 116 -21.52 8.79 9.26
CA ALA A 116 -21.45 9.33 10.62
C ALA A 116 -20.23 8.84 11.41
N TYR A 117 -19.02 9.11 10.89
CA TYR A 117 -17.78 8.93 11.65
C TYR A 117 -17.74 9.86 12.86
N ASP A 118 -17.23 9.35 13.98
CA ASP A 118 -17.11 10.07 15.25
C ASP A 118 -15.77 10.82 15.36
N PHE A 119 -14.67 10.21 14.86
CA PHE A 119 -13.31 10.77 14.87
C PHE A 119 -12.54 10.30 13.65
N ALA A 120 -11.58 11.14 13.22
CA ALA A 120 -10.63 10.81 12.16
C ALA A 120 -9.25 11.38 12.49
N ILE A 121 -8.22 10.86 11.83
CA ILE A 121 -6.86 11.42 11.86
C ILE A 121 -6.35 11.60 10.42
N PRO A 122 -5.41 12.52 10.18
CA PRO A 122 -4.70 12.53 8.91
C PRO A 122 -3.75 11.33 8.79
N GLY A 123 -3.82 10.59 7.67
CA GLY A 123 -2.71 9.82 7.17
C GLY A 123 -1.78 10.70 6.33
N ASN A 124 -0.89 10.10 5.54
CA ASN A 124 -0.03 10.90 4.64
C ASN A 124 -0.76 11.37 3.38
N HIS A 125 -1.74 10.62 2.90
CA HIS A 125 -2.48 10.93 1.68
C HIS A 125 -3.62 11.95 1.86
N GLU A 126 -3.97 12.37 3.05
CA GLU A 126 -4.82 13.54 3.27
C GLU A 126 -4.16 14.83 2.81
N PHE A 127 -2.84 14.87 2.69
CA PHE A 127 -2.07 16.06 2.28
C PHE A 127 -1.82 16.14 0.76
N ASP A 128 -2.14 15.13 -0.04
CA ASP A 128 -1.75 15.03 -1.46
C ASP A 128 -2.34 16.13 -2.35
N PHE A 129 -3.46 16.71 -1.95
CA PHE A 129 -4.04 17.87 -2.64
C PHE A 129 -3.53 19.23 -2.10
N GLY A 130 -2.46 19.22 -1.28
CA GLY A 130 -1.84 20.37 -0.66
C GLY A 130 -2.58 20.87 0.58
N MET A 131 -1.85 21.65 1.41
CA MET A 131 -2.35 22.12 2.71
C MET A 131 -3.62 22.99 2.63
N ALA A 132 -3.82 23.76 1.56
CA ALA A 132 -5.03 24.57 1.39
C ALA A 132 -6.27 23.68 1.22
N GLN A 133 -6.18 22.64 0.39
CA GLN A 133 -7.26 21.68 0.21
C GLN A 133 -7.46 20.80 1.45
N PHE A 134 -6.38 20.34 2.09
CA PHE A 134 -6.48 19.63 3.36
C PHE A 134 -7.30 20.41 4.41
N ASN A 135 -7.03 21.71 4.59
CA ASN A 135 -7.81 22.53 5.49
C ASN A 135 -9.29 22.64 5.06
N THR A 136 -9.57 22.63 3.76
CA THR A 136 -10.95 22.59 3.23
C THR A 136 -11.63 21.27 3.60
N LEU A 137 -10.96 20.13 3.39
CA LEU A 137 -11.49 18.79 3.73
C LEU A 137 -11.78 18.67 5.23
N VAL A 138 -10.87 19.15 6.08
CA VAL A 138 -11.08 19.20 7.54
C VAL A 138 -12.30 20.05 7.90
N ALA A 139 -12.49 21.19 7.25
CA ALA A 139 -13.65 22.07 7.50
C ALA A 139 -14.98 21.46 7.02
N LEU A 140 -14.97 20.62 6.00
CA LEU A 140 -16.14 19.89 5.50
C LEU A 140 -16.49 18.67 6.36
N SER A 141 -15.50 18.10 7.05
CA SER A 141 -15.69 16.90 7.87
C SER A 141 -16.52 17.21 9.13
N LYS A 142 -17.53 16.35 9.39
CA LYS A 142 -18.29 16.36 10.65
C LYS A 142 -17.51 15.65 11.77
N ALA A 143 -16.68 14.67 11.43
CA ALA A 143 -15.77 14.04 12.38
C ALA A 143 -14.59 14.99 12.67
N PRO A 144 -14.30 15.32 13.94
CA PRO A 144 -13.11 16.09 14.27
C PRO A 144 -11.85 15.30 13.94
N TYR A 145 -10.89 15.97 13.29
CA TYR A 145 -9.55 15.44 13.10
C TYR A 145 -8.72 15.65 14.38
N LEU A 146 -7.90 14.65 14.71
CA LEU A 146 -7.05 14.63 15.91
C LEU A 146 -5.59 14.41 15.52
N SER A 147 -4.65 15.07 16.22
CA SER A 147 -3.22 14.77 16.12
C SER A 147 -2.43 15.36 17.29
N CYS A 148 -1.62 14.55 17.96
CA CYS A 148 -0.74 14.98 19.03
C CYS A 148 0.65 15.42 18.55
N ASN A 149 0.96 15.23 17.27
CA ASN A 149 2.31 15.46 16.73
C ASN A 149 2.36 16.34 15.48
N PHE A 150 1.27 16.58 14.77
CA PHE A 150 1.26 17.50 13.61
C PHE A 150 1.30 18.95 14.09
N THR A 151 2.37 19.67 13.71
CA THR A 151 2.75 20.97 14.27
C THR A 151 2.98 22.01 13.17
N ASP A 152 2.49 23.23 13.35
CA ASP A 152 2.93 24.42 12.62
C ASP A 152 4.26 24.89 13.25
N LEU A 153 5.37 24.70 12.54
CA LEU A 153 6.72 25.02 13.02
C LEU A 153 6.96 26.51 13.20
N ARG A 154 6.19 27.36 12.51
CA ARG A 154 6.28 28.84 12.64
C ARG A 154 5.77 29.34 13.99
N THR A 155 4.79 28.63 14.55
CA THR A 155 4.15 28.98 15.83
C THR A 155 4.51 28.04 16.97
N GLY A 156 4.94 26.81 16.65
CA GLY A 156 5.15 25.72 17.59
C GLY A 156 3.87 25.06 18.09
N ASN A 157 2.70 25.45 17.58
CA ASN A 157 1.41 24.93 18.01
C ASN A 157 1.03 23.66 17.24
N LEU A 158 0.29 22.76 17.89
CA LEU A 158 -0.38 21.66 17.22
C LEU A 158 -1.45 22.17 16.26
N MET A 159 -1.59 21.53 15.11
CA MET A 159 -2.63 21.83 14.12
C MET A 159 -4.02 21.38 14.58
N PHE A 160 -4.10 20.35 15.43
CA PHE A 160 -5.32 19.75 15.94
C PHE A 160 -5.26 19.57 17.46
N LYS A 161 -6.42 19.24 18.05
CA LYS A 161 -6.43 18.72 19.42
C LYS A 161 -5.67 17.39 19.45
N PRO A 162 -4.84 17.15 20.47
CA PRO A 162 -4.10 15.89 20.57
C PRO A 162 -5.02 14.67 20.76
N TYR A 163 -6.14 14.86 21.43
CA TYR A 163 -7.17 13.86 21.66
C TYR A 163 -8.54 14.50 21.91
N ALA A 164 -9.59 13.68 21.87
CA ALA A 164 -10.93 14.04 22.33
C ALA A 164 -11.49 12.92 23.22
N THR A 165 -12.32 13.28 24.21
CA THR A 165 -12.94 12.31 25.10
C THR A 165 -14.41 12.08 24.75
N ARG A 166 -14.87 10.83 24.96
CA ARG A 166 -16.28 10.44 24.87
C ARG A 166 -16.63 9.53 26.04
N ASP A 167 -17.79 9.78 26.65
CA ASP A 167 -18.31 8.97 27.74
C ASP A 167 -19.23 7.88 27.18
N PHE A 168 -19.07 6.64 27.67
CA PHE A 168 -19.83 5.45 27.28
C PHE A 168 -20.56 4.87 28.50
N ALA A 169 -21.83 4.50 28.33
CA ALA A 169 -22.63 3.89 29.39
C ALA A 169 -22.39 2.37 29.40
N THR A 170 -21.63 1.89 30.37
CA THR A 170 -21.28 0.47 30.47
C THR A 170 -22.00 -0.21 31.66
N SER A 171 -21.95 -1.55 31.70
CA SER A 171 -22.47 -2.33 32.83
C SER A 171 -21.74 -2.04 34.15
N ASP A 172 -20.51 -1.49 34.10
CA ASP A 172 -19.69 -1.06 35.22
C ASP A 172 -19.69 0.48 35.41
N GLY A 173 -20.79 1.14 35.03
CA GLY A 173 -20.94 2.59 35.11
C GLY A 173 -20.44 3.30 33.85
N THR A 174 -20.42 4.64 33.89
CA THR A 174 -19.90 5.46 32.81
C THR A 174 -18.39 5.33 32.74
N LYS A 175 -17.87 5.00 31.55
CA LYS A 175 -16.44 4.96 31.25
C LYS A 175 -16.08 6.02 30.24
N ARG A 176 -15.01 6.75 30.51
CA ARG A 176 -14.47 7.78 29.62
C ARG A 176 -13.36 7.20 28.77
N VAL A 177 -13.50 7.29 27.44
CA VAL A 177 -12.47 6.93 26.47
C VAL A 177 -11.88 8.20 25.88
N ALA A 178 -10.56 8.30 25.88
CA ALA A 178 -9.83 9.29 25.11
C ALA A 178 -9.41 8.69 23.77
N PHE A 179 -9.81 9.30 22.66
CA PHE A 179 -9.34 8.99 21.31
C PHE A 179 -8.19 9.93 20.99
N LEU A 180 -6.99 9.38 20.85
CA LEU A 180 -5.73 10.10 20.64
C LEU A 180 -5.32 9.98 19.17
N GLY A 181 -4.97 11.07 18.49
CA GLY A 181 -4.49 11.03 17.10
C GLY A 181 -2.96 11.01 17.01
N ILE A 182 -2.42 10.16 16.13
CA ILE A 182 -0.98 10.07 15.85
C ILE A 182 -0.75 9.96 14.34
N CYS A 183 -0.13 10.99 13.74
CA CYS A 183 0.21 11.01 12.31
C CYS A 183 1.63 10.48 12.09
N THR A 184 1.87 9.81 10.96
CA THR A 184 3.22 9.37 10.62
C THR A 184 4.13 10.54 10.25
N PRO A 185 5.36 10.60 10.79
CA PRO A 185 6.38 11.52 10.28
C PRO A 185 6.78 11.27 8.83
N GLU A 186 6.54 10.07 8.30
CA GLU A 186 6.76 9.74 6.89
C GLU A 186 5.90 10.59 5.93
N SER A 187 4.85 11.27 6.43
CA SER A 187 4.07 12.23 5.63
C SER A 187 4.94 13.24 4.90
N LEU A 188 6.06 13.65 5.51
CA LEU A 188 7.01 14.60 4.91
C LEU A 188 7.67 14.09 3.60
N THR A 189 7.66 12.77 3.36
CA THR A 189 8.29 12.17 2.18
C THR A 189 7.35 11.22 1.42
N LYS A 190 6.22 10.83 2.00
CA LYS A 190 5.22 9.96 1.39
C LYS A 190 4.03 10.70 0.79
N SER A 191 3.81 11.96 1.19
CA SER A 191 3.12 12.97 0.41
C SER A 191 4.16 13.87 -0.26
N SER A 192 3.74 14.87 -1.08
CA SER A 192 4.72 15.79 -1.66
C SER A 192 5.36 16.66 -0.57
N PRO A 193 6.70 16.61 -0.38
CA PRO A 193 7.40 17.44 0.60
C PRO A 193 7.12 18.94 0.45
N ALA A 194 6.89 19.41 -0.78
CA ALA A 194 6.56 20.80 -1.07
C ALA A 194 5.30 21.30 -0.33
N HIS A 195 4.38 20.40 0.03
CA HIS A 195 3.17 20.77 0.78
C HIS A 195 3.44 21.20 2.23
N PHE A 196 4.61 20.86 2.77
CA PHE A 196 5.02 21.16 4.14
C PHE A 196 6.06 22.28 4.22
N GLN A 197 6.41 22.89 3.10
CA GLN A 197 7.46 23.90 2.96
C GLN A 197 6.89 25.26 2.53
N ASP A 198 7.64 26.33 2.76
CA ASP A 198 7.40 27.63 2.16
C ASP A 198 8.07 27.76 0.79
N GLU A 199 7.88 28.92 0.13
CA GLU A 199 8.46 29.21 -1.19
C GLU A 199 10.00 29.16 -1.24
N SER A 200 10.68 29.19 -0.09
CA SER A 200 12.13 29.06 0.01
C SER A 200 12.60 27.60 0.19
N GLY A 201 11.66 26.65 0.33
CA GLY A 201 11.92 25.24 0.64
C GLY A 201 12.15 24.97 2.13
N ALA A 202 11.92 25.95 3.00
CA ALA A 202 12.03 25.76 4.44
C ALA A 202 10.76 25.08 4.99
N SER A 203 10.93 24.02 5.80
CA SER A 203 9.81 23.32 6.42
C SER A 203 9.04 24.24 7.37
N ILE A 204 7.73 24.37 7.13
CA ILE A 204 6.79 25.15 7.95
C ILE A 204 5.81 24.27 8.73
N TYR A 205 5.78 22.97 8.43
CA TYR A 205 5.05 21.94 9.17
C TYR A 205 5.95 20.78 9.51
N GLY A 206 5.66 20.06 10.60
CA GLY A 206 6.40 18.89 11.04
C GLY A 206 5.55 17.94 11.88
N PHE A 207 6.02 16.71 12.06
CA PHE A 207 5.29 15.63 12.74
C PHE A 207 6.04 15.11 13.97
N ARG A 208 6.89 15.95 14.60
CA ARG A 208 7.78 15.56 15.70
C ARG A 208 8.78 14.46 15.29
N GLU A 209 9.23 14.57 14.05
CA GLU A 209 10.29 13.73 13.49
C GLU A 209 11.64 14.05 14.15
N ASP A 210 12.39 13.00 14.47
CA ASP A 210 13.79 13.07 14.89
C ASP A 210 14.52 11.74 14.55
N GLU A 211 15.84 11.72 14.79
CA GLU A 211 16.67 10.60 14.38
C GLU A 211 16.42 9.31 15.15
N ASP A 212 15.90 9.38 16.39
CA ASP A 212 15.68 8.25 17.28
C ASP A 212 14.21 7.99 17.66
N GLY A 213 13.28 8.83 17.18
CA GLY A 213 11.85 8.73 17.47
C GLY A 213 11.43 9.33 18.81
N THR A 214 12.37 9.85 19.59
CA THR A 214 12.11 10.36 20.96
C THR A 214 11.09 11.49 20.99
N ALA A 215 11.13 12.42 20.02
CA ALA A 215 10.20 13.55 19.97
C ALA A 215 8.75 13.08 19.75
N LEU A 216 8.54 12.07 18.90
CA LEU A 216 7.23 11.46 18.68
C LEU A 216 6.75 10.75 19.97
N TYR A 217 7.60 9.92 20.60
CA TYR A 217 7.23 9.21 21.83
C TYR A 217 6.87 10.15 22.97
N GLN A 218 7.59 11.26 23.11
CA GLN A 218 7.29 12.29 24.11
C GLN A 218 5.96 12.99 23.84
N ALA A 219 5.66 13.33 22.59
CA ALA A 219 4.37 13.95 22.24
C ALA A 219 3.20 13.02 22.54
N VAL A 220 3.32 11.73 22.19
CA VAL A 220 2.32 10.71 22.49
C VAL A 220 2.16 10.53 24.00
N GLN A 221 3.25 10.36 24.75
CA GLN A 221 3.20 10.17 26.20
C GLN A 221 2.57 11.37 26.90
N GLN A 222 2.92 12.61 26.48
CA GLN A 222 2.34 13.83 27.04
C GLN A 222 0.81 13.85 26.84
N ALA A 223 0.32 13.48 25.65
CA ALA A 223 -1.11 13.46 25.37
C ALA A 223 -1.83 12.37 26.19
N VAL A 224 -1.23 11.17 26.34
CA VAL A 224 -1.73 10.09 27.19
C VAL A 224 -1.81 10.53 28.65
N ASP A 225 -0.73 11.13 29.20
CA ASP A 225 -0.68 11.59 30.57
C ASP A 225 -1.73 12.66 30.85
N GLN A 226 -1.95 13.58 29.90
CA GLN A 226 -2.99 14.58 29.99
C GLN A 226 -4.39 13.95 29.99
N ALA A 227 -4.68 13.03 29.07
CA ALA A 227 -5.96 12.33 29.02
C ALA A 227 -6.27 11.55 30.31
N ARG A 228 -5.26 10.88 30.88
CA ARG A 228 -5.40 10.12 32.12
C ARG A 228 -5.50 11.00 33.35
N ALA A 229 -4.56 11.95 33.53
CA ALA A 229 -4.43 12.71 34.78
C ALA A 229 -5.39 13.90 34.85
N VAL A 230 -5.69 14.56 33.72
CA VAL A 230 -6.52 15.78 33.69
C VAL A 230 -7.98 15.44 33.35
N ASP A 231 -8.20 14.68 32.27
CA ASP A 231 -9.56 14.36 31.83
C ASP A 231 -10.10 13.05 32.41
N HIS A 232 -9.29 12.35 33.22
CA HIS A 232 -9.66 11.12 33.92
C HIS A 232 -10.19 10.03 32.99
N ALA A 233 -9.52 9.83 31.83
CA ALA A 233 -9.87 8.78 30.88
C ALA A 233 -9.65 7.40 31.51
N ASP A 234 -10.69 6.56 31.50
CA ASP A 234 -10.60 5.14 31.90
C ASP A 234 -9.84 4.32 30.86
N TYR A 235 -9.96 4.68 29.57
CA TYR A 235 -9.29 4.04 28.45
C TYR A 235 -8.70 5.07 27.50
N VAL A 236 -7.56 4.75 26.88
CA VAL A 236 -6.92 5.52 25.82
C VAL A 236 -6.83 4.65 24.57
N VAL A 237 -7.52 5.07 23.51
CA VAL A 237 -7.51 4.47 22.18
C VAL A 237 -6.74 5.39 21.25
N ALA A 238 -5.56 4.98 20.82
CA ALA A 238 -4.78 5.71 19.85
C ALA A 238 -5.26 5.38 18.44
N LEU A 239 -5.70 6.38 17.69
CA LEU A 239 -5.89 6.34 16.25
C LEU A 239 -4.55 6.72 15.65
N ALA A 240 -3.88 5.80 15.01
CA ALA A 240 -2.52 5.97 14.52
C ALA A 240 -2.44 5.69 13.02
N HIS A 241 -1.62 6.44 12.33
CA HIS A 241 -1.28 6.16 10.95
C HIS A 241 0.23 6.01 10.86
N LEU A 242 0.77 4.86 11.32
CA LEU A 242 2.20 4.64 11.55
C LEU A 242 2.72 3.40 10.84
N GLY A 243 1.92 2.35 10.76
CA GLY A 243 2.32 1.05 10.23
C GLY A 243 3.34 0.32 11.11
N ARG A 244 3.68 -0.93 10.73
CA ARG A 244 4.68 -1.73 11.44
C ARG A 244 5.72 -2.37 10.52
N ARG A 245 5.46 -2.54 9.23
CA ARG A 245 6.39 -3.12 8.25
C ARG A 245 6.51 -2.24 7.02
N GLY A 246 7.68 -2.24 6.40
CA GLY A 246 7.93 -1.40 5.25
C GLY A 246 7.97 0.10 5.55
N VAL A 247 8.00 0.47 6.83
CA VAL A 247 8.01 1.84 7.36
C VAL A 247 9.32 2.10 8.13
N THR A 248 9.57 3.36 8.46
CA THR A 248 10.70 3.74 9.31
C THR A 248 10.50 3.19 10.72
N GLU A 249 11.29 2.22 11.13
CA GLU A 249 11.11 1.41 12.36
C GLU A 249 10.87 2.27 13.61
N ARG A 250 11.67 3.34 13.83
CA ARG A 250 11.52 4.23 14.99
C ARG A 250 10.18 4.95 15.06
N TRP A 251 9.48 5.10 13.95
CA TRP A 251 8.15 5.73 13.88
C TRP A 251 7.00 4.71 13.76
N SER A 252 7.31 3.42 13.74
CA SER A 252 6.29 2.37 13.67
C SER A 252 5.40 2.34 14.92
N SER A 253 4.18 1.85 14.76
CA SER A 253 3.23 1.68 15.88
C SER A 253 3.80 0.80 16.99
N THR A 254 4.56 -0.24 16.64
CA THR A 254 5.23 -1.12 17.60
C THR A 254 6.30 -0.38 18.39
N SER A 255 7.08 0.50 17.77
CA SER A 255 8.09 1.31 18.44
C SER A 255 7.46 2.37 19.35
N VAL A 256 6.37 3.01 18.91
CA VAL A 256 5.61 3.97 19.74
C VAL A 256 5.07 3.27 20.98
N VAL A 257 4.44 2.10 20.84
CA VAL A 257 3.93 1.31 21.98
C VAL A 257 5.07 0.92 22.92
N ALA A 258 6.18 0.39 22.41
CA ALA A 258 7.31 -0.07 23.22
C ALA A 258 7.98 1.08 24.02
N ASN A 259 7.85 2.34 23.57
CA ASN A 259 8.46 3.52 24.22
C ASN A 259 7.47 4.39 25.00
N THR A 260 6.18 4.02 25.05
CA THR A 260 5.14 4.75 25.79
C THR A 260 4.42 3.85 26.79
N SER A 261 3.51 4.41 27.59
CA SER A 261 2.67 3.66 28.52
C SER A 261 1.30 4.30 28.66
N GLY A 262 0.30 3.52 29.11
CA GLY A 262 -1.04 4.00 29.37
C GLY A 262 -1.95 4.07 28.14
N ILE A 263 -1.54 3.56 26.98
CA ILE A 263 -2.40 3.28 25.82
C ILE A 263 -2.97 1.86 26.02
N ASP A 264 -4.27 1.69 25.79
CA ASP A 264 -4.95 0.38 25.87
C ASP A 264 -5.06 -0.28 24.50
N VAL A 265 -5.36 0.53 23.46
CA VAL A 265 -5.57 0.07 22.08
C VAL A 265 -4.91 1.04 21.12
N VAL A 266 -4.27 0.51 20.08
CA VAL A 266 -3.85 1.24 18.88
C VAL A 266 -4.65 0.72 17.69
N ILE A 267 -5.37 1.61 17.02
CA ILE A 267 -6.00 1.40 15.72
C ILE A 267 -5.07 2.05 14.70
N ASP A 268 -4.40 1.24 13.89
CA ASP A 268 -3.28 1.66 13.04
C ASP A 268 -3.67 1.68 11.54
N GLY A 269 -2.83 2.29 10.73
CA GLY A 269 -2.90 2.37 9.26
C GLY A 269 -1.52 2.33 8.62
N HIS A 270 -1.38 2.88 7.39
CA HIS A 270 -0.16 3.17 6.66
C HIS A 270 0.52 1.96 5.97
N SER A 271 0.70 0.84 6.67
CA SER A 271 1.37 -0.34 6.09
C SER A 271 0.46 -1.28 5.30
N HIS A 272 -0.85 -1.00 5.26
CA HIS A 272 -1.87 -1.78 4.54
C HIS A 272 -1.95 -3.25 4.98
N GLU A 273 -1.52 -3.57 6.20
CA GLU A 273 -1.55 -4.94 6.73
C GLU A 273 -2.86 -5.25 7.44
N GLU A 274 -3.23 -6.53 7.51
CA GLU A 274 -4.32 -7.02 8.36
C GLU A 274 -3.74 -7.72 9.58
N TYR A 275 -3.95 -7.15 10.77
CA TYR A 275 -3.52 -7.78 12.02
C TYR A 275 -4.34 -7.33 13.24
N ALA A 276 -4.28 -8.14 14.29
CA ALA A 276 -4.75 -7.83 15.64
C ALA A 276 -3.84 -8.55 16.63
N ASP A 277 -2.81 -7.86 17.09
CA ASP A 277 -1.72 -8.44 17.89
C ASP A 277 -1.59 -7.72 19.24
N LEU A 278 -0.97 -8.38 20.22
CA LEU A 278 -0.59 -7.78 21.49
C LEU A 278 0.88 -7.39 21.47
N VAL A 279 1.16 -6.13 21.76
CA VAL A 279 2.52 -5.56 21.82
C VAL A 279 2.78 -5.09 23.24
N ALA A 280 3.96 -5.42 23.78
CA ALA A 280 4.35 -4.97 25.12
C ALA A 280 4.74 -3.48 25.10
N ASN A 281 4.16 -2.68 26.01
CA ASN A 281 4.56 -1.30 26.20
C ASN A 281 5.87 -1.20 27.04
N LYS A 282 6.34 0.02 27.30
CA LYS A 282 7.59 0.25 28.04
C LYS A 282 7.59 -0.32 29.48
N ASN A 283 6.42 -0.61 30.05
CA ASN A 283 6.25 -1.21 31.37
C ASN A 283 6.07 -2.74 31.30
N GLY A 284 6.03 -3.33 30.09
CA GLY A 284 5.74 -4.75 29.86
C GLY A 284 4.25 -5.10 29.87
N GLU A 285 3.34 -4.10 29.85
CA GLU A 285 1.90 -4.32 29.77
C GLU A 285 1.50 -4.53 28.30
N SER A 286 0.51 -5.41 28.06
CA SER A 286 0.04 -5.72 26.71
C SER A 286 -0.90 -4.64 26.19
N VAL A 287 -0.62 -4.10 25.01
CA VAL A 287 -1.45 -3.16 24.24
C VAL A 287 -1.96 -3.88 23.01
N LEU A 288 -3.26 -3.80 22.72
CA LEU A 288 -3.85 -4.32 21.49
C LEU A 288 -3.52 -3.36 20.33
N VAL A 289 -2.90 -3.87 19.26
CA VAL A 289 -2.61 -3.12 18.03
C VAL A 289 -3.32 -3.81 16.88
N THR A 290 -4.14 -3.07 16.10
CA THR A 290 -4.96 -3.64 15.03
C THR A 290 -4.97 -2.74 13.80
N GLN A 291 -5.04 -3.36 12.60
CA GLN A 291 -5.14 -2.70 11.29
C GLN A 291 -5.99 -3.56 10.35
N THR A 292 -6.74 -2.95 9.42
CA THR A 292 -7.77 -3.60 8.60
C THR A 292 -7.36 -3.85 7.14
N GLY A 293 -6.08 -3.78 6.83
CA GLY A 293 -5.61 -3.84 5.44
C GLY A 293 -5.78 -2.50 4.73
N THR A 294 -6.27 -2.53 3.51
CA THR A 294 -6.54 -1.35 2.69
C THR A 294 -7.83 -1.52 1.90
N GLN A 295 -8.37 -0.42 1.34
CA GLN A 295 -9.51 -0.44 0.42
C GLN A 295 -10.75 -1.21 0.94
N LEU A 296 -11.00 -1.15 2.25
CA LEU A 296 -12.13 -1.84 2.90
C LEU A 296 -12.18 -3.36 2.64
N VAL A 297 -11.04 -4.03 2.51
CA VAL A 297 -10.97 -5.51 2.45
C VAL A 297 -11.48 -6.13 3.75
N SER A 298 -11.39 -5.39 4.87
CA SER A 298 -12.04 -5.73 6.13
C SER A 298 -12.50 -4.47 6.88
N ILE A 299 -13.49 -4.64 7.76
CA ILE A 299 -13.93 -3.65 8.74
C ILE A 299 -13.40 -4.10 10.09
N GLY A 300 -12.75 -3.20 10.82
CA GLY A 300 -12.27 -3.48 12.15
C GLY A 300 -13.34 -3.29 13.22
N GLN A 301 -13.35 -4.14 14.22
CA GLN A 301 -14.16 -3.99 15.42
C GLN A 301 -13.29 -4.23 16.65
N VAL A 302 -13.20 -3.23 17.51
CA VAL A 302 -12.63 -3.37 18.87
C VAL A 302 -13.77 -3.36 19.87
N VAL A 303 -13.72 -4.31 20.81
CA VAL A 303 -14.64 -4.38 21.95
C VAL A 303 -13.87 -4.20 23.23
N ILE A 304 -14.23 -3.20 24.04
CA ILE A 304 -13.70 -2.97 25.38
C ILE A 304 -14.81 -3.38 26.36
N ASP A 305 -14.58 -4.41 27.15
CA ASP A 305 -15.51 -4.88 28.18
C ASP A 305 -14.97 -4.54 29.58
N PRO A 306 -15.44 -3.47 30.22
CA PRO A 306 -14.99 -3.10 31.56
C PRO A 306 -15.28 -4.15 32.62
N SER A 307 -16.30 -5.00 32.44
CA SER A 307 -16.65 -6.05 33.38
C SER A 307 -15.64 -7.21 33.41
N ALA A 308 -14.94 -7.45 32.28
CA ALA A 308 -13.91 -8.49 32.18
C ALA A 308 -12.64 -8.14 32.96
N ASN A 309 -12.41 -6.89 33.30
CA ASN A 309 -11.23 -6.41 34.02
C ASN A 309 -11.17 -6.89 35.49
N THR A 310 -12.29 -7.46 36.00
CA THR A 310 -12.39 -7.95 37.37
C THR A 310 -12.03 -9.44 37.51
N ILE A 311 -11.79 -10.18 36.40
CA ILE A 311 -11.75 -11.64 36.40
C ILE A 311 -10.33 -12.23 36.38
N SER A 312 -9.36 -11.59 35.74
CA SER A 312 -7.93 -11.93 35.89
C SER A 312 -7.01 -10.88 35.24
N ALA A 313 -5.86 -10.65 35.88
CA ALA A 313 -4.79 -9.78 35.36
C ALA A 313 -4.11 -10.31 34.07
N THR A 314 -4.55 -11.46 33.53
CA THR A 314 -3.96 -12.14 32.39
C THR A 314 -4.88 -12.18 31.14
N THR A 315 -6.15 -11.78 31.27
CA THR A 315 -7.08 -11.76 30.13
C THR A 315 -7.25 -10.33 29.64
N PRO A 316 -6.91 -10.02 28.38
CA PRO A 316 -7.09 -8.67 27.85
C PRO A 316 -8.58 -8.31 27.88
N HIS A 317 -8.89 -7.15 28.44
CA HIS A 317 -10.24 -6.57 28.45
C HIS A 317 -10.62 -5.94 27.09
N CYS A 318 -9.68 -5.92 26.14
CA CYS A 318 -9.87 -5.45 24.78
C CYS A 318 -9.69 -6.59 23.78
N THR A 319 -10.62 -6.74 22.85
CA THR A 319 -10.54 -7.73 21.76
C THR A 319 -10.77 -7.04 20.42
N ALA A 320 -10.08 -7.50 19.37
CA ALA A 320 -10.29 -7.04 18.01
C ALA A 320 -10.80 -8.17 17.11
N THR A 321 -11.61 -7.80 16.13
CA THR A 321 -12.11 -8.69 15.07
C THR A 321 -12.01 -7.96 13.74
N LEU A 322 -11.51 -8.66 12.71
CA LEU A 322 -11.52 -8.20 11.32
C LEU A 322 -12.70 -8.85 10.60
N VAL A 323 -13.67 -8.04 10.18
CA VAL A 323 -14.89 -8.48 9.49
C VAL A 323 -14.63 -8.43 7.99
N LYS A 324 -14.45 -9.60 7.37
CA LYS A 324 -14.12 -9.73 5.94
C LYS A 324 -15.35 -9.92 5.05
N THR A 325 -16.49 -10.23 5.62
CA THR A 325 -17.75 -10.43 4.88
C THR A 325 -18.92 -9.84 5.65
N TRP A 326 -19.78 -9.12 4.95
CA TRP A 326 -21.02 -8.58 5.46
C TRP A 326 -22.04 -8.50 4.33
N ASP A 327 -23.27 -8.97 4.56
CA ASP A 327 -24.31 -9.04 3.52
C ASP A 327 -25.28 -7.84 3.57
N GLY A 328 -25.31 -7.10 4.71
CA GLY A 328 -26.17 -5.93 4.88
C GLY A 328 -25.66 -4.76 4.03
N ILE A 329 -26.58 -3.97 3.50
CA ILE A 329 -26.30 -2.76 2.70
C ILE A 329 -27.18 -1.63 3.24
N ASP A 330 -26.58 -0.53 3.67
CA ASP A 330 -27.30 0.69 3.96
C ASP A 330 -27.74 1.35 2.64
N ALA A 331 -29.05 1.39 2.41
CA ALA A 331 -29.61 1.86 1.15
C ALA A 331 -29.38 3.37 0.91
N ALA A 332 -29.32 4.17 1.97
CA ALA A 332 -29.10 5.61 1.87
C ALA A 332 -27.65 5.88 1.43
N THR A 333 -26.67 5.26 2.09
CA THR A 333 -25.26 5.36 1.73
C THR A 333 -25.01 4.81 0.32
N ALA A 334 -25.62 3.67 -0.05
CA ALA A 334 -25.50 3.12 -1.41
C ALA A 334 -26.00 4.10 -2.48
N ALA A 335 -27.18 4.71 -2.26
CA ALA A 335 -27.75 5.69 -3.19
C ALA A 335 -26.88 6.97 -3.25
N PHE A 336 -26.31 7.41 -2.13
CA PHE A 336 -25.44 8.56 -2.06
C PHE A 336 -24.15 8.35 -2.86
N VAL A 337 -23.46 7.21 -2.67
CA VAL A 337 -22.26 6.82 -3.44
C VAL A 337 -22.57 6.72 -4.93
N ALA A 338 -23.69 6.08 -5.30
CA ALA A 338 -24.12 5.99 -6.70
C ALA A 338 -24.37 7.36 -7.33
N GLY A 339 -24.93 8.31 -6.57
CA GLY A 339 -25.11 9.70 -7.00
C GLY A 339 -23.78 10.38 -7.33
N LYS A 340 -22.78 10.27 -6.44
CA LYS A 340 -21.43 10.82 -6.66
C LYS A 340 -20.73 10.20 -7.88
N ARG A 341 -20.86 8.87 -8.07
CA ARG A 341 -20.34 8.20 -9.28
C ARG A 341 -21.00 8.73 -10.56
N ALA A 342 -22.33 8.88 -10.55
CA ALA A 342 -23.06 9.36 -11.74
C ALA A 342 -22.67 10.79 -12.15
N GLU A 343 -22.25 11.63 -11.20
CA GLU A 343 -21.73 12.97 -11.49
C GLU A 343 -20.44 12.92 -12.30
N LEU A 344 -19.56 11.94 -12.02
CA LEU A 344 -18.24 11.79 -12.65
C LEU A 344 -18.26 10.94 -13.93
N ALA A 345 -19.28 10.08 -14.11
CA ALA A 345 -19.33 9.07 -15.18
C ALA A 345 -19.07 9.62 -16.58
N LYS A 346 -19.51 10.84 -16.88
CA LYS A 346 -19.28 11.48 -18.19
C LYS A 346 -17.80 11.69 -18.52
N ILE A 347 -16.97 11.79 -17.50
CA ILE A 347 -15.52 11.98 -17.63
C ILE A 347 -14.85 10.60 -17.52
N THR A 348 -15.17 9.83 -16.49
CA THR A 348 -14.48 8.58 -16.17
C THR A 348 -14.76 7.46 -17.17
N ASP A 349 -15.96 7.44 -17.81
CA ASP A 349 -16.35 6.36 -18.72
C ASP A 349 -15.89 6.58 -20.18
N GLN A 350 -15.12 7.64 -20.45
CA GLN A 350 -14.53 7.83 -21.78
C GLN A 350 -13.53 6.72 -22.09
N VAL A 351 -13.81 5.93 -23.14
CA VAL A 351 -12.91 4.87 -23.59
C VAL A 351 -11.70 5.48 -24.29
N ILE A 352 -10.52 5.19 -23.78
CA ILE A 352 -9.22 5.63 -24.32
C ILE A 352 -8.63 4.58 -25.27
N GLY A 353 -8.81 3.31 -24.96
CA GLY A 353 -8.32 2.17 -25.73
C GLY A 353 -8.86 0.87 -25.16
N ARG A 354 -8.18 -0.24 -25.42
CA ARG A 354 -8.52 -1.54 -24.84
C ARG A 354 -7.26 -2.27 -24.40
N SER A 355 -7.40 -3.19 -23.47
CA SER A 355 -6.35 -4.15 -23.14
C SER A 355 -6.76 -5.57 -23.50
N ASP A 356 -5.87 -6.32 -24.16
CA ASP A 356 -6.04 -7.74 -24.44
C ASP A 356 -5.46 -8.60 -23.29
N VAL A 357 -4.74 -7.99 -22.35
CA VAL A 357 -4.04 -8.64 -21.24
C VAL A 357 -4.37 -7.95 -19.92
N ARG A 358 -4.23 -8.67 -18.81
CA ARG A 358 -4.27 -8.05 -17.47
C ARG A 358 -2.94 -7.37 -17.18
N LEU A 359 -2.98 -6.14 -16.63
CA LEU A 359 -1.82 -5.44 -16.08
C LEU A 359 -1.95 -5.36 -14.56
N VAL A 360 -0.90 -5.75 -13.83
CA VAL A 360 -0.98 -6.04 -12.40
C VAL A 360 -0.25 -5.01 -11.55
N ALA A 361 -1.00 -4.40 -10.64
CA ALA A 361 -0.50 -3.65 -9.48
C ALA A 361 -0.69 -4.45 -8.19
N LEU A 362 -1.82 -5.15 -8.08
CA LEU A 362 -2.27 -5.94 -6.94
C LEU A 362 -2.41 -7.41 -7.36
N GLU A 363 -2.08 -8.32 -6.45
CA GLU A 363 -2.33 -9.76 -6.61
C GLU A 363 -3.83 -10.09 -6.70
N ASP A 364 -4.16 -11.36 -6.90
CA ASP A 364 -5.55 -11.83 -7.03
C ASP A 364 -6.40 -11.63 -5.76
N ASP A 365 -5.78 -11.40 -4.62
CA ASP A 365 -6.45 -11.08 -3.35
C ASP A 365 -6.93 -9.62 -3.27
N ASN A 366 -6.55 -8.77 -4.24
CA ASN A 366 -6.86 -7.34 -4.34
C ASN A 366 -6.37 -6.46 -3.18
N TYR A 367 -5.42 -6.94 -2.36
CA TYR A 367 -4.80 -6.13 -1.31
C TYR A 367 -3.28 -6.29 -1.22
N THR A 368 -2.70 -7.38 -1.74
CA THR A 368 -1.24 -7.56 -1.80
C THR A 368 -0.65 -6.81 -2.98
N TRP A 369 0.24 -5.87 -2.70
CA TRP A 369 0.84 -4.98 -3.70
C TRP A 369 2.00 -5.65 -4.42
N ALA A 370 1.78 -6.21 -5.60
CA ALA A 370 2.81 -6.79 -6.47
C ALA A 370 3.85 -5.75 -6.89
N VAL A 371 3.42 -4.56 -7.34
CA VAL A 371 4.30 -3.44 -7.76
C VAL A 371 5.21 -2.91 -6.65
N ARG A 372 5.00 -3.29 -5.41
CA ARG A 372 5.85 -2.90 -4.28
C ARG A 372 6.86 -3.98 -3.87
N ALA A 373 6.75 -5.17 -4.44
CA ALA A 373 7.55 -6.34 -4.08
C ALA A 373 8.46 -6.85 -5.20
N HIS A 374 8.04 -6.72 -6.47
CA HIS A 374 8.77 -7.21 -7.63
C HIS A 374 8.39 -6.43 -8.91
N GLU A 375 9.08 -6.72 -10.01
CA GLU A 375 8.72 -6.20 -11.33
C GLU A 375 7.32 -6.68 -11.73
N THR A 376 6.53 -5.81 -12.37
CA THR A 376 5.25 -6.17 -12.95
C THR A 376 5.10 -5.60 -14.37
N ASN A 377 4.22 -6.20 -15.16
CA ASN A 377 3.90 -5.69 -16.49
C ASN A 377 3.27 -4.29 -16.46
N LEU A 378 2.49 -3.95 -15.43
CA LEU A 378 1.93 -2.61 -15.27
C LEU A 378 3.02 -1.57 -14.93
N GLY A 379 3.96 -1.93 -14.04
CA GLY A 379 5.10 -1.08 -13.74
C GLY A 379 5.92 -0.76 -14.99
N ASN A 380 6.15 -1.77 -15.83
CA ASN A 380 6.83 -1.60 -17.11
C ASN A 380 6.04 -0.74 -18.10
N PHE A 381 4.73 -0.96 -18.21
CA PHE A 381 3.83 -0.16 -19.07
C PHE A 381 3.85 1.32 -18.69
N VAL A 382 3.77 1.64 -17.40
CA VAL A 382 3.81 3.04 -16.93
C VAL A 382 5.17 3.68 -17.20
N ALA A 383 6.27 2.97 -16.91
CA ALA A 383 7.61 3.48 -17.18
C ALA A 383 7.86 3.71 -18.69
N ASP A 384 7.37 2.80 -19.55
CA ASP A 384 7.43 2.96 -21.02
C ASP A 384 6.65 4.18 -21.49
N ALA A 385 5.45 4.41 -20.93
CA ALA A 385 4.63 5.57 -21.26
C ALA A 385 5.33 6.89 -20.87
N TYR A 386 6.03 6.94 -19.75
CA TYR A 386 6.79 8.12 -19.33
C TYR A 386 7.94 8.42 -20.32
N LEU A 387 8.66 7.36 -20.70
CA LEU A 387 9.75 7.48 -21.65
C LEU A 387 9.25 7.95 -23.04
N ALA A 388 8.12 7.38 -23.50
CA ALA A 388 7.47 7.73 -24.74
C ALA A 388 7.01 9.20 -24.76
N LEU A 389 6.39 9.69 -23.68
CA LEU A 389 5.98 11.09 -23.58
C LEU A 389 7.17 12.05 -23.77
N ALA A 390 8.32 11.75 -23.15
CA ALA A 390 9.52 12.54 -23.32
C ALA A 390 9.98 12.55 -24.78
N TRP A 391 9.98 11.40 -25.44
CA TRP A 391 10.37 11.28 -26.86
C TRP A 391 9.40 12.02 -27.79
N HIS A 392 8.09 11.97 -27.54
CA HIS A 392 7.10 12.76 -28.28
C HIS A 392 7.34 14.26 -28.12
N GLY A 393 7.77 14.69 -26.94
CA GLY A 393 8.20 16.08 -26.67
C GLY A 393 9.57 16.45 -27.24
N GLY A 394 10.22 15.57 -28.00
CA GLY A 394 11.55 15.79 -28.59
C GLY A 394 12.71 15.63 -27.59
N VAL A 395 12.46 15.12 -26.39
CA VAL A 395 13.48 14.84 -25.38
C VAL A 395 13.93 13.40 -25.50
N MET A 396 15.15 13.18 -26.03
CA MET A 396 15.75 11.84 -26.08
C MET A 396 16.22 11.47 -24.66
N ALA A 397 15.27 10.98 -23.83
CA ALA A 397 15.56 10.48 -22.51
C ALA A 397 16.14 9.07 -22.58
N ASP A 398 17.07 8.76 -21.65
CA ASP A 398 17.76 7.47 -21.57
C ASP A 398 16.98 6.46 -20.71
N VAL A 399 16.35 6.95 -19.65
CA VAL A 399 15.75 6.13 -18.57
C VAL A 399 14.46 6.79 -18.10
N ALA A 400 13.46 6.00 -17.71
CA ALA A 400 12.33 6.46 -16.93
C ALA A 400 12.15 5.64 -15.65
N PHE A 401 11.68 6.29 -14.58
CA PHE A 401 11.34 5.70 -13.29
C PHE A 401 9.87 5.94 -12.95
N ILE A 402 9.29 4.97 -12.28
CA ILE A 402 8.04 5.11 -11.50
C ILE A 402 8.12 4.25 -10.25
N ASN A 403 7.82 4.83 -9.09
CA ASN A 403 7.78 4.11 -7.83
C ASN A 403 6.53 3.24 -7.71
N GLY A 404 6.64 2.07 -7.10
CA GLY A 404 5.51 1.15 -6.88
C GLY A 404 4.37 1.79 -6.07
N GLY A 405 4.66 2.78 -5.23
CA GLY A 405 3.66 3.58 -4.51
C GLY A 405 2.80 4.46 -5.41
N GLY A 406 3.30 4.85 -6.58
CA GLY A 406 2.61 5.66 -7.59
C GLY A 406 1.61 4.89 -8.44
N ILE A 407 1.58 3.55 -8.37
CA ILE A 407 0.70 2.69 -9.17
C ILE A 407 -0.34 2.03 -8.26
N ARG A 408 -1.65 2.33 -8.46
CA ARG A 408 -2.67 2.10 -7.43
C ARG A 408 -3.82 1.15 -7.82
N ALA A 409 -3.94 0.72 -9.07
CA ALA A 409 -4.99 -0.19 -9.53
C ALA A 409 -4.51 -1.09 -10.67
N ASN A 410 -5.14 -2.25 -10.83
CA ASN A 410 -4.96 -3.13 -11.99
C ASN A 410 -5.66 -2.54 -13.23
N ILE A 411 -5.24 -2.96 -14.43
CA ILE A 411 -6.04 -2.82 -15.66
C ILE A 411 -6.45 -4.23 -16.09
N GLU A 412 -7.76 -4.49 -16.12
CA GLU A 412 -8.30 -5.76 -16.58
C GLU A 412 -8.47 -5.80 -18.11
N PRO A 413 -8.50 -6.99 -18.74
CA PRO A 413 -8.79 -7.10 -20.17
C PRO A 413 -10.17 -6.54 -20.51
N GLY A 414 -10.26 -5.73 -21.57
CA GLY A 414 -11.47 -5.04 -22.00
C GLY A 414 -11.22 -3.60 -22.39
N ASP A 415 -12.27 -2.79 -22.38
CA ASP A 415 -12.15 -1.36 -22.62
C ASP A 415 -11.37 -0.70 -21.47
N VAL A 416 -10.42 0.16 -21.83
CA VAL A 416 -9.65 0.99 -20.89
C VAL A 416 -10.20 2.40 -20.94
N THR A 417 -10.78 2.84 -19.83
CA THR A 417 -11.39 4.17 -19.72
C THR A 417 -10.44 5.19 -19.10
N PHE A 418 -10.78 6.46 -19.20
CA PHE A 418 -10.07 7.53 -18.53
C PHE A 418 -10.04 7.34 -17.01
N GLY A 419 -11.17 6.88 -16.44
CA GLY A 419 -11.25 6.54 -15.01
C GLY A 419 -10.26 5.45 -14.60
N ASN A 420 -10.10 4.39 -15.43
CA ASN A 420 -9.12 3.34 -15.14
C ASN A 420 -7.68 3.89 -15.08
N LEU A 421 -7.33 4.83 -15.99
CA LEU A 421 -5.98 5.41 -15.99
C LEU A 421 -5.75 6.32 -14.79
N ILE A 422 -6.78 7.08 -14.35
CA ILE A 422 -6.69 7.83 -13.10
C ILE A 422 -6.58 6.87 -11.89
N ASP A 423 -7.31 5.76 -11.87
CA ASP A 423 -7.20 4.77 -10.79
C ASP A 423 -5.80 4.15 -10.71
N VAL A 424 -5.13 3.99 -11.87
CA VAL A 424 -3.72 3.54 -11.93
C VAL A 424 -2.78 4.61 -11.36
N GLN A 425 -2.95 5.87 -11.75
CA GLN A 425 -2.11 7.01 -11.32
C GLN A 425 -2.98 8.17 -10.79
N PRO A 426 -3.46 8.07 -9.53
CA PRO A 426 -4.45 9.02 -9.02
C PRO A 426 -3.86 10.32 -8.48
N PHE A 427 -2.54 10.49 -8.49
CA PHE A 427 -1.87 11.64 -7.88
C PHE A 427 -1.86 12.88 -8.77
N ASN A 428 -2.14 12.70 -10.09
CA ASN A 428 -2.11 13.76 -11.08
C ASN A 428 -0.76 14.52 -11.09
N ASN A 429 0.33 13.76 -10.97
CA ASN A 429 1.67 14.32 -10.94
C ASN A 429 2.06 14.89 -12.29
N GLN A 430 2.79 16.00 -12.28
CA GLN A 430 3.47 16.49 -13.48
C GLN A 430 4.76 15.70 -13.70
N LEU A 431 4.99 15.22 -14.92
CA LEU A 431 6.25 14.63 -15.32
C LEU A 431 7.30 15.70 -15.57
N CYS A 432 8.55 15.34 -15.32
CA CYS A 432 9.71 16.15 -15.65
C CYS A 432 10.88 15.25 -16.01
N TYR A 433 11.93 15.84 -16.58
CA TYR A 433 13.21 15.15 -16.70
C TYR A 433 14.33 15.96 -16.07
N VAL A 434 15.33 15.23 -15.59
CA VAL A 434 16.60 15.78 -15.10
C VAL A 434 17.77 15.20 -15.89
N ASN A 435 18.89 15.93 -15.92
CA ASN A 435 20.15 15.41 -16.44
C ASN A 435 21.05 15.06 -15.27
N THR A 436 20.96 13.82 -14.80
CA THR A 436 21.56 13.36 -13.53
C THR A 436 22.76 12.44 -13.73
N LEU A 437 23.61 12.28 -12.70
CA LEU A 437 24.72 11.32 -12.72
C LEU A 437 24.22 9.87 -12.62
N GLY A 438 24.95 8.96 -13.28
CA GLY A 438 24.69 7.52 -13.12
C GLY A 438 24.78 7.05 -11.66
N GLN A 439 25.60 7.71 -10.83
CA GLN A 439 25.63 7.43 -9.40
C GLN A 439 24.28 7.69 -8.73
N ASN A 440 23.59 8.80 -9.05
CA ASN A 440 22.28 9.11 -8.49
C ASN A 440 21.22 8.07 -8.91
N ILE A 441 21.31 7.56 -10.15
CA ILE A 441 20.46 6.46 -10.64
C ILE A 441 20.71 5.19 -9.81
N LEU A 442 21.95 4.81 -9.60
CA LEU A 442 22.33 3.65 -8.79
C LEU A 442 21.84 3.78 -7.34
N ASP A 443 22.02 4.96 -6.75
CA ASP A 443 21.60 5.27 -5.39
C ASP A 443 20.08 5.22 -5.22
N ALA A 444 19.34 5.73 -6.19
CA ALA A 444 17.88 5.69 -6.18
C ALA A 444 17.33 4.25 -6.31
N LEU A 445 17.94 3.42 -7.17
CA LEU A 445 17.60 2.00 -7.26
C LEU A 445 17.91 1.28 -5.94
N GLU A 446 19.07 1.55 -5.32
CA GLU A 446 19.47 0.94 -4.04
C GLU A 446 18.49 1.35 -2.90
N ALA A 447 18.12 2.63 -2.83
CA ALA A 447 17.11 3.12 -1.89
C ALA A 447 15.76 2.42 -2.11
N GLY A 448 15.34 2.24 -3.38
CA GLY A 448 14.08 1.58 -3.73
C GLY A 448 13.99 0.12 -3.28
N VAL A 449 15.12 -0.61 -3.27
CA VAL A 449 15.18 -2.03 -2.91
C VAL A 449 15.58 -2.29 -1.46
N MET A 450 15.76 -1.26 -0.64
CA MET A 450 16.31 -1.38 0.72
C MET A 450 15.47 -2.30 1.63
N ASN A 451 14.15 -2.33 1.43
CA ASN A 451 13.22 -3.09 2.26
C ASN A 451 12.96 -4.52 1.76
N LEU A 452 13.37 -4.87 0.51
CA LEU A 452 13.13 -6.21 -0.01
C LEU A 452 13.74 -7.29 0.91
N PRO A 453 13.02 -8.40 1.15
CA PRO A 453 11.80 -8.86 0.46
C PRO A 453 10.47 -8.24 0.96
N ASN A 454 10.48 -7.35 1.94
CA ASN A 454 9.26 -6.67 2.38
C ASN A 454 8.81 -5.66 1.31
N PRO A 455 7.50 -5.54 1.02
CA PRO A 455 6.98 -4.57 0.07
C PRO A 455 7.33 -3.12 0.45
N SER A 456 7.62 -2.29 -0.54
CA SER A 456 7.92 -0.87 -0.34
C SER A 456 7.39 -0.01 -1.49
N GLY A 457 6.71 1.09 -1.16
CA GLY A 457 6.26 2.05 -2.17
C GLY A 457 7.40 2.68 -2.98
N GLY A 458 8.60 2.72 -2.41
CA GLY A 458 9.79 3.27 -3.07
C GLY A 458 10.45 2.36 -4.11
N LEU A 459 9.97 1.12 -4.33
CA LEU A 459 10.49 0.22 -5.36
C LEU A 459 10.33 0.85 -6.75
N GLN A 460 11.42 0.98 -7.52
CA GLN A 460 11.38 1.63 -8.83
C GLN A 460 11.14 0.64 -9.96
N HIS A 461 10.06 0.83 -10.74
CA HIS A 461 9.89 0.25 -12.05
C HIS A 461 10.56 1.13 -13.09
N VAL A 462 11.13 0.54 -14.12
CA VAL A 462 12.07 1.25 -15.00
C VAL A 462 11.78 1.00 -16.48
N ALA A 463 12.11 2.00 -17.32
CA ALA A 463 12.24 1.84 -18.77
C ALA A 463 13.62 2.34 -19.23
N GLY A 464 14.15 1.76 -20.30
CA GLY A 464 15.50 2.04 -20.80
C GLY A 464 16.63 1.50 -19.92
N LEU A 465 16.29 0.75 -18.86
CA LEU A 465 17.24 0.25 -17.87
C LEU A 465 16.86 -1.17 -17.42
N SER A 466 17.88 -1.97 -17.04
CA SER A 466 17.67 -3.23 -16.32
C SER A 466 18.73 -3.41 -15.23
N TYR A 467 18.41 -4.19 -14.17
CA TYR A 467 19.31 -4.40 -13.04
C TYR A 467 19.02 -5.69 -12.29
N THR A 468 19.97 -6.13 -11.47
CA THR A 468 19.84 -7.30 -10.58
C THR A 468 19.82 -6.82 -9.13
N VAL A 469 18.96 -7.42 -8.29
CA VAL A 469 18.92 -7.19 -6.84
C VAL A 469 19.39 -8.44 -6.11
N ARG A 470 20.36 -8.29 -5.21
CA ARG A 470 20.92 -9.34 -4.35
C ARG A 470 20.30 -9.26 -2.95
N THR A 471 19.33 -10.12 -2.67
CA THR A 471 18.62 -10.13 -1.36
C THR A 471 19.42 -10.82 -0.25
N ASP A 472 20.43 -11.60 -0.58
CA ASP A 472 21.40 -12.16 0.37
C ASP A 472 22.38 -11.10 0.95
N ILE A 473 22.47 -9.91 0.34
CA ILE A 473 23.23 -8.78 0.86
C ILE A 473 22.30 -7.94 1.76
N PRO A 474 22.62 -7.74 3.05
CA PRO A 474 21.85 -6.84 3.91
C PRO A 474 21.86 -5.41 3.38
N SER A 475 20.72 -4.73 3.43
CA SER A 475 20.69 -3.30 3.07
C SER A 475 21.55 -2.48 4.02
N SER A 476 22.33 -1.56 3.46
CA SER A 476 23.16 -0.61 4.19
C SER A 476 22.83 0.85 3.83
N VAL A 477 21.65 1.07 3.26
CA VAL A 477 21.09 2.40 2.97
C VAL A 477 20.87 3.17 4.27
N GLN A 478 21.28 4.42 4.28
CA GLN A 478 21.07 5.35 5.40
C GLN A 478 19.98 6.35 5.02
N MET A 479 18.94 6.46 5.88
CA MET A 479 17.80 7.38 5.66
C MET A 479 17.62 8.33 6.85
N PRO A 480 18.56 9.26 7.10
CA PRO A 480 18.40 10.25 8.17
C PRO A 480 17.20 11.16 7.88
N GLY A 481 16.28 11.28 8.86
CA GLY A 481 15.08 12.10 8.69
C GLY A 481 14.15 11.66 7.54
N GLY A 482 14.27 10.40 7.05
CA GLY A 482 13.51 9.91 5.90
C GLY A 482 14.13 10.23 4.53
N HIS A 483 15.26 10.92 4.48
CA HIS A 483 15.96 11.27 3.24
C HIS A 483 17.21 10.41 3.02
N PHE A 484 17.52 10.13 1.76
CA PHE A 484 18.71 9.35 1.41
C PHE A 484 19.98 10.06 1.86
N GLY A 485 20.78 9.39 2.70
CA GLY A 485 22.05 9.87 3.24
C GLY A 485 23.26 9.11 2.71
N GLY A 486 23.06 8.07 1.89
CA GLY A 486 24.11 7.26 1.30
C GLY A 486 24.00 5.77 1.61
N VAL A 487 24.97 5.02 1.10
CA VAL A 487 25.10 3.56 1.31
C VAL A 487 26.41 3.32 2.06
N SER A 488 26.32 2.76 3.28
CA SER A 488 27.49 2.58 4.16
C SER A 488 28.27 1.28 3.92
N GLY A 489 27.70 0.35 3.13
CA GLY A 489 28.27 -0.97 2.87
C GLY A 489 28.21 -1.36 1.40
N GLU A 490 27.91 -2.63 1.17
CA GLU A 490 27.80 -3.20 -0.17
C GLU A 490 26.41 -2.92 -0.76
N TYR A 491 26.35 -2.47 -2.01
CA TYR A 491 25.09 -2.31 -2.75
C TYR A 491 24.45 -3.66 -3.01
N ARG A 492 23.12 -3.73 -2.90
CA ARG A 492 22.30 -4.87 -3.33
C ARG A 492 22.07 -4.85 -4.85
N VAL A 493 22.00 -3.64 -5.42
CA VAL A 493 21.82 -3.42 -6.87
C VAL A 493 23.10 -3.73 -7.63
N ARG A 494 22.98 -4.57 -8.65
CA ARG A 494 24.08 -5.08 -9.48
C ARG A 494 23.70 -5.04 -10.96
N ASP A 495 24.70 -5.17 -11.81
CA ASP A 495 24.54 -5.39 -13.25
C ASP A 495 23.57 -4.39 -13.91
N VAL A 496 23.67 -3.12 -13.50
CA VAL A 496 22.81 -2.07 -14.04
C VAL A 496 23.22 -1.79 -15.48
N MET A 497 22.26 -1.96 -16.39
CA MET A 497 22.45 -1.73 -17.83
C MET A 497 21.51 -0.59 -18.27
N VAL A 498 22.02 0.39 -18.98
CA VAL A 498 21.22 1.46 -19.60
C VAL A 498 21.31 1.31 -21.12
N ASN A 499 20.16 1.09 -21.77
CA ASN A 499 20.09 0.85 -23.22
C ASN A 499 21.04 -0.27 -23.69
N GLY A 500 21.22 -1.31 -22.86
CA GLY A 500 22.08 -2.47 -23.15
C GLY A 500 23.57 -2.29 -22.85
N GLU A 501 24.00 -1.11 -22.37
CA GLU A 501 25.39 -0.84 -21.96
C GLU A 501 25.48 -0.74 -20.44
N PRO A 502 26.60 -1.17 -19.82
CA PRO A 502 26.79 -1.01 -18.38
C PRO A 502 26.67 0.44 -17.93
N LEU A 503 25.98 0.67 -16.80
CA LEU A 503 25.85 2.00 -16.20
C LEU A 503 27.24 2.58 -15.87
N ASP A 504 27.55 3.73 -16.44
CA ASP A 504 28.70 4.54 -16.04
C ASP A 504 28.26 5.54 -14.96
N VAL A 505 28.68 5.32 -13.71
CA VAL A 505 28.31 6.17 -12.57
C VAL A 505 28.78 7.62 -12.71
N GLY A 506 29.81 7.87 -13.51
CA GLY A 506 30.35 9.22 -13.77
C GLY A 506 29.71 9.94 -14.95
N LYS A 507 28.93 9.22 -15.77
CA LYS A 507 28.23 9.78 -16.94
C LYS A 507 26.88 10.37 -16.50
N ARG A 508 26.43 11.42 -17.21
CA ARG A 508 25.08 11.96 -17.04
C ARG A 508 24.11 11.29 -17.99
N TYR A 509 22.91 11.01 -17.48
CA TYR A 509 21.77 10.42 -18.20
C TYR A 509 20.56 11.31 -18.04
N LYS A 510 19.70 11.36 -19.05
CA LYS A 510 18.39 11.99 -18.94
C LYS A 510 17.40 11.00 -18.35
N LEU A 511 16.99 11.28 -17.13
CA LEU A 511 16.01 10.49 -16.37
C LEU A 511 14.67 11.22 -16.37
N VAL A 512 13.60 10.52 -16.75
CA VAL A 512 12.21 11.00 -16.69
C VAL A 512 11.51 10.35 -15.49
N SER A 513 10.80 11.14 -14.74
CA SER A 513 9.82 10.69 -13.74
C SER A 513 8.89 11.84 -13.38
N HIS A 514 8.04 11.67 -12.39
CA HIS A 514 7.21 12.75 -11.88
C HIS A 514 7.96 13.67 -10.89
N THR A 515 7.44 14.89 -10.75
CA THR A 515 8.03 15.94 -9.89
C THR A 515 8.19 15.47 -8.45
N TYR A 516 7.25 14.67 -7.92
CA TYR A 516 7.35 14.07 -6.58
C TYR A 516 8.70 13.38 -6.33
N LEU A 517 9.22 12.57 -7.28
CA LEU A 517 10.52 11.90 -7.10
C LEU A 517 11.70 12.81 -7.42
N LEU A 518 11.63 13.60 -8.51
CA LEU A 518 12.81 14.27 -9.04
C LEU A 518 13.01 15.69 -8.50
N MET A 519 11.94 16.37 -8.07
CA MET A 519 12.02 17.75 -7.59
C MET A 519 11.76 17.84 -6.09
N ASP A 520 10.79 17.07 -5.58
CA ASP A 520 10.31 17.22 -4.21
C ASP A 520 11.04 16.29 -3.23
N GLY A 521 11.84 15.32 -3.73
CA GLY A 521 12.53 14.33 -2.89
C GLY A 521 11.60 13.30 -2.27
N GLY A 522 10.49 12.99 -2.94
CA GLY A 522 9.54 11.96 -2.54
C GLY A 522 10.21 10.60 -2.40
N ASP A 523 9.68 9.72 -1.55
CA ASP A 523 10.31 8.47 -1.10
C ASP A 523 11.74 8.66 -0.55
N GLY A 524 12.10 9.91 -0.17
CA GLY A 524 13.42 10.28 0.33
C GLY A 524 14.50 10.41 -0.74
N LEU A 525 14.15 10.43 -2.03
CA LEU A 525 15.11 10.48 -3.15
C LEU A 525 15.65 11.90 -3.41
N ASN A 526 16.29 12.49 -2.41
CA ASN A 526 16.82 13.86 -2.45
C ASN A 526 18.06 14.04 -3.36
N MET A 527 18.65 12.95 -3.90
CA MET A 527 19.82 13.02 -4.78
C MET A 527 19.56 13.73 -6.11
N PHE A 528 18.29 13.86 -6.54
CA PHE A 528 17.90 14.51 -7.78
C PHE A 528 17.59 16.01 -7.61
N MET A 529 17.31 16.48 -6.39
CA MET A 529 16.80 17.84 -6.11
C MET A 529 17.76 18.97 -6.53
N ASN A 530 19.07 18.66 -6.70
CA ASN A 530 20.06 19.63 -7.15
C ASN A 530 20.24 19.66 -8.68
N ASP A 531 19.59 18.75 -9.42
CA ASP A 531 19.62 18.75 -10.87
C ASP A 531 18.51 19.67 -11.43
N GLU A 532 18.82 20.40 -12.51
CA GLU A 532 17.82 21.25 -13.17
C GLU A 532 16.74 20.37 -13.80
N ALA A 533 15.49 20.52 -13.31
CA ALA A 533 14.34 19.80 -13.82
C ALA A 533 13.63 20.61 -14.92
N VAL A 534 13.24 19.92 -15.98
CA VAL A 534 12.44 20.50 -17.06
C VAL A 534 11.08 19.79 -17.07
N LEU A 535 10.01 20.57 -16.89
CA LEU A 535 8.64 20.07 -16.82
C LEU A 535 8.19 19.54 -18.19
N LEU A 536 7.45 18.46 -18.16
CA LEU A 536 6.75 17.84 -19.29
C LEU A 536 5.23 18.00 -19.08
N ASP A 537 4.45 16.95 -19.35
CA ASP A 537 2.99 16.94 -19.18
C ASP A 537 2.58 16.08 -17.98
N LEU A 538 1.28 15.88 -17.76
CA LEU A 538 0.75 15.07 -16.67
C LEU A 538 0.99 13.57 -16.89
N ASP A 539 1.16 12.82 -15.79
CA ASP A 539 1.35 11.37 -15.78
C ASP A 539 0.21 10.61 -16.46
N ASN A 540 -1.03 10.98 -16.21
CA ASN A 540 -2.21 10.39 -16.87
C ASN A 540 -2.21 10.63 -18.39
N LYS A 541 -1.73 11.79 -18.84
CA LYS A 541 -1.61 12.08 -20.28
C LYS A 541 -0.56 11.18 -20.94
N ALA A 542 0.54 10.88 -20.25
CA ALA A 542 1.53 9.94 -20.76
C ALA A 542 0.91 8.56 -21.06
N LEU A 543 0.08 8.03 -20.15
CA LEU A 543 -0.61 6.76 -20.37
C LEU A 543 -1.58 6.83 -21.56
N ILE A 544 -2.34 7.91 -21.67
CA ILE A 544 -3.29 8.12 -22.77
C ILE A 544 -2.56 8.15 -24.12
N GLU A 545 -1.54 8.99 -24.24
CA GLU A 545 -0.78 9.15 -25.47
C GLU A 545 -0.07 7.85 -25.88
N TYR A 546 0.53 7.16 -24.92
CA TYR A 546 1.19 5.88 -25.16
C TYR A 546 0.21 4.83 -25.70
N ILE A 547 -0.98 4.68 -25.10
CA ILE A 547 -2.02 3.77 -25.61
C ILE A 547 -2.42 4.16 -27.03
N GLN A 548 -2.71 5.45 -27.26
CA GLN A 548 -3.29 5.89 -28.53
C GLN A 548 -2.29 5.93 -29.69
N TYR A 549 -1.06 6.40 -29.43
CA TYR A 549 -0.08 6.65 -30.50
C TYR A 549 0.91 5.51 -30.69
N ASP A 550 1.50 4.98 -29.60
CA ASP A 550 2.52 3.93 -29.69
C ASP A 550 1.87 2.55 -29.82
N LEU A 551 0.87 2.25 -28.98
CA LEU A 551 0.16 0.97 -28.98
C LEU A 551 -1.07 0.95 -29.92
N LYS A 552 -1.36 2.06 -30.61
CA LYS A 552 -2.46 2.15 -31.59
C LYS A 552 -3.83 1.76 -31.03
N GLY A 553 -4.07 2.09 -29.78
CA GLY A 553 -5.31 1.87 -29.05
C GLY A 553 -5.43 0.49 -28.37
N VAL A 554 -4.43 -0.39 -28.45
CA VAL A 554 -4.50 -1.74 -27.88
C VAL A 554 -3.25 -2.08 -27.08
N ILE A 555 -3.41 -2.33 -25.78
CA ILE A 555 -2.37 -2.92 -24.92
C ILE A 555 -2.35 -4.42 -25.20
N GLY A 556 -1.30 -4.91 -25.85
CA GLY A 556 -1.24 -6.24 -26.45
C GLY A 556 -0.34 -7.22 -25.71
N SER A 557 0.10 -8.24 -26.45
CA SER A 557 0.89 -9.36 -25.93
C SER A 557 2.30 -8.98 -25.44
N GLU A 558 2.79 -7.81 -25.76
CA GLU A 558 4.06 -7.24 -25.26
C GLU A 558 4.07 -7.11 -23.73
N TYR A 559 2.87 -6.99 -23.11
CA TYR A 559 2.67 -6.93 -21.66
C TYR A 559 1.99 -8.19 -21.09
N ALA A 560 1.97 -9.32 -21.81
CA ALA A 560 1.28 -10.53 -21.36
C ALA A 560 1.92 -11.23 -20.15
N ASN A 561 3.23 -11.03 -19.93
CA ASN A 561 3.91 -11.59 -18.78
C ASN A 561 3.67 -10.72 -17.54
N LEU A 562 2.92 -11.23 -16.57
CA LEU A 562 2.56 -10.49 -15.35
C LEU A 562 3.78 -10.08 -14.51
N GLU A 563 4.84 -10.92 -14.52
CA GLU A 563 6.12 -10.68 -13.83
C GLU A 563 7.02 -9.67 -14.59
N GLY A 564 6.50 -9.00 -15.61
CA GLY A 564 7.25 -8.03 -16.40
C GLY A 564 8.15 -8.64 -17.48
N GLN A 565 9.17 -7.90 -17.89
CA GLN A 565 10.03 -8.21 -19.03
C GLN A 565 11.47 -8.54 -18.62
N GLY A 566 11.72 -8.75 -17.32
CA GLY A 566 13.05 -9.06 -16.77
C GLY A 566 13.95 -7.82 -16.64
N ARG A 567 13.37 -6.64 -16.43
CA ARG A 567 14.10 -5.41 -16.17
C ARG A 567 14.68 -5.37 -14.76
N MET A 568 14.03 -6.03 -13.81
CA MET A 568 14.49 -6.23 -12.44
C MET A 568 14.57 -7.73 -12.13
N ALA A 569 15.77 -8.28 -11.97
CA ALA A 569 16.00 -9.65 -11.57
C ALA A 569 16.33 -9.72 -10.07
N VAL A 570 15.58 -10.48 -9.28
CA VAL A 570 15.87 -10.70 -7.85
C VAL A 570 16.58 -12.03 -7.68
N LYS A 571 17.74 -12.04 -7.00
CA LYS A 571 18.57 -13.21 -6.75
C LYS A 571 18.91 -13.33 -5.26
N ASP A 572 18.77 -14.54 -4.72
CA ASP A 572 19.16 -14.89 -3.35
C ASP A 572 20.50 -15.62 -3.35
N GLY A 573 21.54 -14.94 -3.83
CA GLY A 573 22.91 -15.46 -3.90
C GLY A 573 23.65 -15.09 -5.18
N PRO A 574 25.00 -15.30 -5.23
CA PRO A 574 25.80 -15.06 -6.43
C PRO A 574 25.39 -16.02 -7.55
N ASP A 575 25.55 -15.58 -8.80
CA ASP A 575 25.39 -16.47 -9.93
C ASP A 575 26.28 -17.70 -9.75
N PRO A 576 25.77 -18.91 -10.08
CA PRO A 576 26.59 -20.11 -10.02
C PRO A 576 27.84 -19.87 -10.87
N GLN A 577 29.02 -20.00 -10.27
CA GLN A 577 30.27 -19.92 -11.00
C GLN A 577 30.21 -20.92 -12.16
N PRO A 578 30.62 -20.54 -13.38
CA PRO A 578 30.70 -21.50 -14.46
C PRO A 578 31.51 -22.70 -13.96
N GLN A 579 30.92 -23.88 -13.98
CA GLN A 579 31.67 -25.09 -13.65
C GLN A 579 32.92 -25.12 -14.54
N PRO A 580 34.11 -25.31 -13.97
CA PRO A 580 35.29 -25.47 -14.81
C PRO A 580 34.99 -26.58 -15.82
N GLU A 581 35.24 -26.29 -17.10
CA GLU A 581 35.09 -27.32 -18.14
C GLU A 581 35.81 -28.58 -17.65
N PRO A 582 35.20 -29.77 -17.76
CA PRO A 582 35.82 -31.02 -17.35
C PRO A 582 37.14 -31.11 -18.09
N THR A 583 38.25 -31.12 -17.35
CA THR A 583 39.61 -31.29 -17.89
C THR A 583 39.54 -32.52 -18.82
N PRO A 584 39.96 -32.39 -20.10
CA PRO A 584 39.95 -33.54 -20.99
C PRO A 584 40.73 -34.68 -20.33
N LEU A 585 40.08 -35.85 -20.20
CA LEU A 585 40.77 -37.03 -19.72
C LEU A 585 42.03 -37.23 -20.57
N PRO A 586 43.20 -37.50 -19.96
CA PRO A 586 44.40 -37.79 -20.72
C PRO A 586 44.14 -38.98 -21.65
N ALA A 587 44.49 -38.81 -22.93
CA ALA A 587 44.37 -39.86 -23.94
C ALA A 587 44.99 -41.18 -23.41
N PRO A 588 44.32 -42.32 -23.57
CA PRO A 588 44.89 -43.59 -23.12
C PRO A 588 46.27 -43.82 -23.75
N ALA A 589 47.25 -44.12 -22.88
CA ALA A 589 48.64 -44.40 -23.29
C ALA A 589 48.66 -45.46 -24.40
N ALA A 590 49.35 -45.15 -25.49
CA ALA A 590 49.52 -46.06 -26.61
C ALA A 590 50.16 -47.37 -26.12
N THR A 591 49.48 -48.46 -26.37
CA THR A 591 50.00 -49.82 -26.14
C THR A 591 51.24 -50.07 -27.05
N PRO A 592 52.32 -50.65 -26.52
CA PRO A 592 53.51 -50.90 -27.33
C PRO A 592 53.25 -51.94 -28.42
N SER A 593 53.61 -51.60 -29.67
CA SER A 593 53.52 -52.44 -30.83
C SER A 593 54.47 -53.64 -30.74
N ASN A 594 53.95 -54.88 -30.88
CA ASN A 594 54.74 -56.09 -31.07
C ASN A 594 55.24 -56.21 -32.54
N PRO A 595 56.40 -56.76 -32.76
CA PRO A 595 57.11 -56.69 -34.05
C PRO A 595 56.47 -57.65 -35.12
N LYS A 596 56.56 -57.22 -36.40
CA LYS A 596 56.14 -57.88 -37.62
C LYS A 596 56.77 -59.30 -37.83
N PRO A 597 56.08 -60.23 -38.43
CA PRO A 597 56.66 -61.25 -39.34
C PRO A 597 56.53 -60.83 -40.81
N LEU A 598 57.52 -61.28 -41.59
CA LEU A 598 57.75 -61.01 -42.99
C LEU A 598 56.70 -61.51 -43.97
N ALA A 599 56.76 -60.92 -45.14
CA ALA A 599 55.99 -60.99 -46.35
C ALA A 599 55.65 -62.35 -46.86
N SER A 600 54.49 -62.45 -47.52
CA SER A 600 54.22 -63.32 -48.63
C SER A 600 53.31 -62.64 -49.66
N THR A 601 53.78 -62.68 -50.90
CA THR A 601 53.27 -62.11 -52.13
C THR A 601 51.93 -62.69 -52.57
N GLY A 602 51.11 -61.86 -53.24
CA GLY A 602 49.98 -62.31 -54.04
C GLY A 602 48.92 -61.21 -54.28
N ASP A 603 49.04 -60.58 -55.41
CA ASP A 603 48.06 -59.73 -56.09
C ASP A 603 46.93 -60.55 -56.73
N PRO A 604 45.92 -59.93 -57.41
CA PRO A 604 45.11 -58.74 -57.18
C PRO A 604 43.61 -59.01 -57.39
N LEU A 605 42.87 -57.88 -57.46
CA LEU A 605 41.55 -57.64 -58.06
C LEU A 605 40.35 -57.49 -57.12
N GLY A 606 39.77 -56.34 -57.23
CA GLY A 606 38.31 -56.20 -57.40
C GLY A 606 37.62 -55.16 -56.54
N ALA A 607 37.42 -54.01 -57.16
CA ALA A 607 36.21 -53.14 -57.11
C ALA A 607 35.69 -52.68 -55.76
N ALA A 608 35.82 -51.40 -55.47
CA ALA A 608 34.88 -50.31 -55.71
C ALA A 608 33.53 -50.35 -54.93
N VAL A 609 33.25 -49.27 -54.30
CA VAL A 609 32.02 -48.42 -54.19
C VAL A 609 31.77 -48.00 -52.77
N VAL A 610 32.06 -46.76 -52.44
CA VAL A 610 31.24 -45.55 -52.26
C VAL A 610 29.98 -45.72 -51.38
N GLY A 611 29.84 -44.78 -50.44
CA GLY A 611 28.61 -44.36 -49.77
C GLY A 611 28.84 -43.87 -48.37
N ALA A 612 29.17 -42.66 -48.12
CA ALA A 612 28.41 -41.43 -47.97
C ALA A 612 27.27 -41.51 -46.95
N VAL A 613 27.50 -40.77 -45.84
CA VAL A 613 26.66 -39.72 -45.23
C VAL A 613 25.17 -40.00 -45.12
N ALA A 614 24.59 -39.75 -43.95
CA ALA A 614 23.52 -38.76 -43.79
C ALA A 614 23.06 -38.59 -42.36
N ILE A 615 23.09 -37.37 -41.98
CA ILE A 615 22.26 -36.63 -41.01
C ILE A 615 20.78 -36.83 -41.35
N ALA A 616 19.92 -37.01 -40.35
CA ALA A 616 18.51 -36.62 -40.47
C ALA A 616 17.93 -36.19 -39.16
N ALA A 617 17.63 -34.90 -39.08
CA ALA A 617 16.57 -34.34 -38.24
C ALA A 617 15.21 -34.82 -38.76
N ALA A 618 14.27 -35.05 -37.89
CA ALA A 618 12.87 -35.17 -38.29
C ALA A 618 11.98 -34.49 -37.24
N ALA A 619 11.42 -33.40 -37.67
CA ALA A 619 10.15 -32.88 -37.19
C ALA A 619 8.99 -33.68 -37.81
N GLY A 620 7.85 -33.66 -37.15
CA GLY A 620 6.57 -34.15 -37.69
C GLY A 620 5.58 -34.26 -36.55
N ALA A 621 4.76 -33.40 -36.31
CA ALA A 621 3.56 -32.80 -36.87
C ALA A 621 2.40 -33.79 -37.09
N VAL A 622 1.23 -33.40 -36.50
CA VAL A 622 -0.14 -33.43 -37.04
C VAL A 622 -0.96 -34.69 -36.73
N ALA A 623 -2.11 -34.65 -36.23
CA ALA A 623 -3.39 -33.99 -36.33
C ALA A 623 -4.45 -34.78 -35.56
N ALA A 624 -5.30 -34.12 -34.83
CA ALA A 624 -6.72 -33.88 -35.07
C ALA A 624 -7.66 -35.07 -35.14
N SER A 625 -8.61 -35.09 -34.24
CA SER A 625 -10.07 -35.18 -34.44
C SER A 625 -10.73 -35.14 -33.07
N ALA A 626 -11.51 -34.16 -32.73
CA ALA A 626 -12.90 -33.89 -33.03
C ALA A 626 -13.89 -34.90 -32.44
N GLN A 627 -14.80 -34.36 -31.65
CA GLN A 627 -16.12 -34.85 -31.23
C GLN A 627 -16.19 -35.65 -29.92
N ARG A 628 -16.53 -35.01 -28.81
CA ARG A 628 -17.92 -34.82 -28.32
C ARG A 628 -17.93 -33.81 -27.19
#